data_1943eb8f249e81fdef7f30586aeae161
#
_entry.id   1943eb8f249e81fdef7f30586aeae161
#
_cell.length_a   1.000
_cell.length_b   1.000
_cell.length_c   1.000
_cell.angle_alpha   90.00
_cell.angle_beta   90.00
_cell.angle_gamma   90.00
#
_symmetry.space_group_name_H-M   'P 1'
#
loop_
_entity.id
_entity.type
_entity.pdbx_description
1 polymer ?
#
loop_
_entity_poly.entity_id
_entity_poly.type
_entity_poly.pdbx_seq_one_letter_code
_entity_poly.pdbx_strand_id
1 'polypeptide(L)'
;HFEEGMVYAEKYRLVEKWWGDFRFHLSMAIKSPTELNYFLGGSLSAGTMDLLARARKKGMPFFVTPYYLSLLNTNTSGYDDATIRSYILYSEELVDTYGRIKAWEKEDIVVSGQPNAAGWLLPEGHNIHRRYPEVAILIPDSMGRACGGLCASCQRMYDFESLKPKETWDKKLRRLMRYFEEDAQLRDILITGGDALMSQNATLRNILDAVYKMAVRKRKANESRPEGEKYAELQRVRLGSRLLAYLPLRITDELVGILRSFKDKASRVGVTQFIIQTHFQSPLEVTPEAKKAIEAILSAGWIITNQLVYTVAASRRGHTAKLRQTLNAMGVVCYYTFSVKGFHENYAVFAPNSRSLQEQQEEKVFGLIPKEKQKELYRLIRYERPLGKKLSGFLKENHLLFAATDRSVLNLPAIGKSMTFRTVGLTAEGKRILKFDHDTGRRHSPIIDRIGEVYIVENKSVAAYLRQLQDMGEDVREYISIWNYSEGGTEPRFSIYEYPDYPFDVTEKMTNLEL
;
A
#
# COMPACT_ATOMS: atom_id res chain seq x y z
N HIS A 1 -13.26 22.88 21.49
CA HIS A 1 -12.80 23.86 20.49
C HIS A 1 -13.89 24.87 20.10
N PHE A 2 -15.14 24.62 20.43
CA PHE A 2 -16.21 25.56 20.24
C PHE A 2 -16.82 25.91 21.60
N GLU A 3 -17.14 27.18 21.81
CA GLU A 3 -17.83 27.64 23.01
C GLU A 3 -19.30 27.26 22.95
N GLU A 4 -19.90 27.03 24.11
CA GLU A 4 -21.33 26.73 24.22
C GLU A 4 -22.16 27.91 23.71
N GLY A 5 -23.17 27.64 22.88
CA GLY A 5 -24.02 28.69 22.28
C GLY A 5 -23.47 29.31 20.97
N MET A 6 -22.28 28.94 20.53
CA MET A 6 -21.70 29.45 19.28
C MET A 6 -22.55 29.04 18.07
N VAL A 7 -22.91 30.01 17.21
CA VAL A 7 -23.72 29.78 16.01
C VAL A 7 -22.88 29.16 14.88
N TYR A 8 -23.57 28.55 13.92
CA TYR A 8 -22.91 27.85 12.80
C TYR A 8 -21.89 28.71 12.04
N ALA A 9 -22.24 29.96 11.73
CA ALA A 9 -21.37 30.85 11.00
C ALA A 9 -20.04 31.17 11.73
N GLU A 10 -20.09 31.25 13.05
CA GLU A 10 -18.89 31.45 13.89
C GLU A 10 -18.05 30.19 13.92
N LYS A 11 -18.68 29.02 14.09
CA LYS A 11 -17.98 27.72 14.02
C LYS A 11 -17.31 27.55 12.67
N TYR A 12 -17.97 27.89 11.58
CA TYR A 12 -17.44 27.80 10.23
C TYR A 12 -16.18 28.65 10.04
N ARG A 13 -16.21 29.92 10.50
CA ARG A 13 -15.05 30.82 10.44
C ARG A 13 -13.85 30.29 11.25
N LEU A 14 -14.10 29.68 12.41
CA LEU A 14 -13.05 29.06 13.19
C LEU A 14 -12.47 27.83 12.52
N VAL A 15 -13.31 26.97 11.94
CA VAL A 15 -12.83 25.81 11.16
C VAL A 15 -12.00 26.27 9.97
N GLU A 16 -12.47 27.26 9.23
CA GLU A 16 -11.73 27.83 8.09
C GLU A 16 -10.37 28.38 8.52
N LYS A 17 -10.31 29.10 9.64
CA LYS A 17 -9.05 29.59 10.23
C LYS A 17 -8.08 28.46 10.62
N TRP A 18 -8.59 27.37 11.16
CA TRP A 18 -7.76 26.26 11.67
C TRP A 18 -7.52 25.16 10.64
N TRP A 19 -8.20 25.18 9.51
CA TRP A 19 -8.14 24.11 8.52
C TRP A 19 -6.72 23.80 8.05
N GLY A 20 -5.87 24.81 7.93
CA GLY A 20 -4.47 24.65 7.55
C GLY A 20 -3.56 24.06 8.66
N ASP A 21 -4.03 23.92 9.90
CA ASP A 21 -3.24 23.36 11.00
C ASP A 21 -3.56 21.87 11.20
N PHE A 22 -2.59 21.00 10.97
CA PHE A 22 -2.75 19.56 11.18
C PHE A 22 -3.16 19.20 12.62
N ARG A 23 -2.78 20.02 13.62
CA ARG A 23 -3.13 19.79 15.03
C ARG A 23 -4.63 19.93 15.27
N PHE A 24 -5.28 20.83 14.55
CA PHE A 24 -6.74 20.91 14.55
C PHE A 24 -7.37 19.59 14.12
N HIS A 25 -6.92 19.02 13.02
CA HIS A 25 -7.46 17.76 12.51
C HIS A 25 -7.22 16.57 13.46
N LEU A 26 -6.07 16.53 14.13
CA LEU A 26 -5.79 15.49 15.12
C LEU A 26 -6.63 15.65 16.39
N SER A 27 -6.84 16.88 16.84
CA SER A 27 -7.65 17.15 18.04
C SER A 27 -9.14 16.92 17.81
N MET A 28 -9.60 17.13 16.56
CA MET A 28 -10.99 16.91 16.13
C MET A 28 -11.19 15.56 15.45
N ALA A 29 -10.22 14.65 15.57
CA ALA A 29 -10.34 13.33 14.97
C ALA A 29 -11.54 12.57 15.54
N ILE A 30 -12.29 11.97 14.64
CA ILE A 30 -13.51 11.23 14.92
C ILE A 30 -13.10 9.83 15.39
N LYS A 31 -13.56 9.41 16.55
CA LYS A 31 -13.17 8.16 17.22
C LYS A 31 -14.33 7.23 17.53
N SER A 32 -15.54 7.59 17.09
CA SER A 32 -16.72 6.76 17.30
C SER A 32 -17.70 6.84 16.12
N PRO A 33 -18.49 5.80 15.89
CA PRO A 33 -19.56 5.81 14.91
C PRO A 33 -20.59 6.93 15.13
N THR A 34 -20.89 7.25 16.37
CA THR A 34 -21.85 8.32 16.72
C THR A 34 -21.32 9.69 16.31
N GLU A 35 -20.03 9.97 16.58
CA GLU A 35 -19.38 11.19 16.11
C GLU A 35 -19.35 11.24 14.58
N LEU A 36 -19.03 10.11 13.92
CA LEU A 36 -19.04 10.04 12.47
C LEU A 36 -20.40 10.42 11.90
N ASN A 37 -21.46 9.81 12.39
CA ASN A 37 -22.82 10.11 11.93
C ASN A 37 -23.21 11.56 12.18
N TYR A 38 -22.80 12.13 13.32
CA TYR A 38 -23.00 13.54 13.61
C TYR A 38 -22.31 14.45 12.59
N PHE A 39 -21.04 14.19 12.31
CA PHE A 39 -20.27 14.97 11.31
C PHE A 39 -20.80 14.81 9.88
N LEU A 40 -21.44 13.68 9.58
CA LEU A 40 -22.10 13.42 8.30
C LEU A 40 -23.57 13.87 8.27
N GLY A 41 -23.99 14.69 9.24
CA GLY A 41 -25.34 15.23 9.29
C GLY A 41 -26.45 14.21 9.54
N GLY A 42 -26.15 13.09 10.20
CA GLY A 42 -27.10 12.02 10.47
C GLY A 42 -27.43 11.16 9.24
N SER A 43 -26.61 11.20 8.20
CA SER A 43 -26.90 10.56 6.90
C SER A 43 -26.63 9.05 6.84
N LEU A 44 -26.01 8.47 7.88
CA LEU A 44 -25.74 7.04 7.90
C LEU A 44 -27.01 6.24 8.19
N SER A 45 -27.22 5.17 7.43
CA SER A 45 -28.35 4.27 7.64
C SER A 45 -28.27 3.55 8.99
N ALA A 46 -29.42 3.11 9.52
CA ALA A 46 -29.45 2.31 10.73
C ALA A 46 -28.59 1.03 10.63
N GLY A 47 -28.60 0.36 9.47
CA GLY A 47 -27.76 -0.81 9.22
C GLY A 47 -26.27 -0.50 9.27
N THR A 48 -25.83 0.63 8.69
CA THR A 48 -24.43 1.08 8.76
C THR A 48 -24.04 1.39 10.21
N MET A 49 -24.91 2.06 10.96
CA MET A 49 -24.65 2.36 12.37
C MET A 49 -24.55 1.10 13.23
N ASP A 50 -25.41 0.11 13.02
CA ASP A 50 -25.32 -1.19 13.70
C ASP A 50 -24.00 -1.91 13.35
N LEU A 51 -23.63 -1.94 12.08
CA LEU A 51 -22.37 -2.55 11.63
C LEU A 51 -21.16 -1.90 12.31
N LEU A 52 -21.09 -0.57 12.34
CA LEU A 52 -20.00 0.15 12.99
C LEU A 52 -19.99 -0.05 14.52
N ALA A 53 -21.16 -0.17 15.14
CA ALA A 53 -21.28 -0.50 16.57
C ALA A 53 -20.74 -1.92 16.84
N ARG A 54 -21.07 -2.91 15.99
CA ARG A 54 -20.50 -4.27 16.06
C ARG A 54 -18.98 -4.27 15.89
N ALA A 55 -18.45 -3.49 14.93
CA ALA A 55 -17.01 -3.32 14.72
C ALA A 55 -16.32 -2.81 15.99
N ARG A 56 -16.87 -1.77 16.60
CA ARG A 56 -16.34 -1.21 17.86
C ARG A 56 -16.39 -2.22 19.01
N LYS A 57 -17.48 -2.98 19.12
CA LYS A 57 -17.61 -4.04 20.15
C LYS A 57 -16.56 -5.15 19.97
N LYS A 58 -16.13 -5.41 18.75
CA LYS A 58 -15.03 -6.35 18.44
C LYS A 58 -13.63 -5.76 18.64
N GLY A 59 -13.51 -4.50 19.08
CA GLY A 59 -12.23 -3.84 19.29
C GLY A 59 -11.60 -3.29 18.00
N MET A 60 -12.35 -3.18 16.90
CA MET A 60 -11.81 -2.57 15.70
C MET A 60 -11.53 -1.09 15.94
N PRO A 61 -10.31 -0.61 15.65
CA PRO A 61 -9.96 0.78 15.85
C PRO A 61 -10.77 1.68 14.90
N PHE A 62 -11.12 2.87 15.37
CA PHE A 62 -11.82 3.87 14.59
C PHE A 62 -11.15 5.23 14.75
N PHE A 63 -10.64 5.77 13.65
CA PHE A 63 -9.97 7.05 13.66
C PHE A 63 -10.02 7.71 12.28
N VAL A 64 -10.70 8.85 12.18
CA VAL A 64 -10.80 9.63 10.94
C VAL A 64 -10.59 11.11 11.25
N THR A 65 -9.71 11.78 10.51
CA THR A 65 -9.55 13.22 10.62
C THR A 65 -10.65 13.97 9.85
N PRO A 66 -11.03 15.18 10.25
CA PRO A 66 -11.95 16.02 9.46
C PRO A 66 -11.47 16.22 8.02
N TYR A 67 -10.15 16.35 7.82
CA TYR A 67 -9.57 16.46 6.48
C TYR A 67 -9.93 15.25 5.62
N TYR A 68 -9.66 14.02 6.09
CA TYR A 68 -9.92 12.82 5.29
C TYR A 68 -11.43 12.57 5.12
N LEU A 69 -12.22 12.91 6.14
CA LEU A 69 -13.68 12.84 6.06
C LEU A 69 -14.24 13.79 4.98
N SER A 70 -13.63 14.96 4.76
CA SER A 70 -14.07 15.92 3.74
C SER A 70 -13.96 15.40 2.30
N LEU A 71 -13.23 14.29 2.08
CA LEU A 71 -13.15 13.60 0.79
C LEU A 71 -14.39 12.73 0.50
N LEU A 72 -15.26 12.51 1.48
CA LEU A 72 -16.54 11.84 1.26
C LEU A 72 -17.57 12.84 0.74
N ASN A 73 -18.34 12.40 -0.24
CA ASN A 73 -19.51 13.15 -0.69
C ASN A 73 -20.76 12.29 -0.56
N THR A 74 -21.59 12.62 0.40
CA THR A 74 -22.84 11.89 0.65
C THR A 74 -24.00 12.32 -0.25
N ASN A 75 -23.86 13.44 -0.99
CA ASN A 75 -24.98 14.15 -1.61
C ASN A 75 -24.89 14.29 -3.14
N THR A 76 -23.78 13.94 -3.78
CA THR A 76 -23.58 14.18 -5.21
C THR A 76 -23.52 12.87 -5.97
N SER A 77 -24.47 12.63 -6.87
CA SER A 77 -24.40 11.50 -7.80
C SER A 77 -23.21 11.67 -8.76
N GLY A 78 -22.50 10.57 -9.03
CA GLY A 78 -21.36 10.56 -9.95
C GLY A 78 -20.01 10.94 -9.31
N TYR A 79 -19.98 11.27 -8.02
CA TYR A 79 -18.73 11.47 -7.29
C TYR A 79 -18.20 10.12 -6.79
N ASP A 80 -17.04 9.72 -7.28
CA ASP A 80 -16.45 8.42 -7.00
C ASP A 80 -15.62 8.43 -5.71
N ASP A 81 -16.26 8.35 -4.56
CA ASP A 81 -15.63 8.24 -3.26
C ASP A 81 -15.55 6.81 -2.71
N ALA A 82 -15.91 5.80 -3.50
CA ALA A 82 -16.02 4.42 -3.03
C ALA A 82 -14.75 3.90 -2.35
N THR A 83 -13.58 4.29 -2.85
CA THR A 83 -12.29 3.91 -2.24
C THR A 83 -12.10 4.59 -0.88
N ILE A 84 -12.40 5.88 -0.76
CA ILE A 84 -12.33 6.62 0.50
C ILE A 84 -13.33 6.03 1.50
N ARG A 85 -14.54 5.79 1.05
CA ARG A 85 -15.64 5.20 1.83
C ARG A 85 -15.25 3.85 2.41
N SER A 86 -14.59 3.00 1.64
CA SER A 86 -14.15 1.67 2.09
C SER A 86 -13.09 1.70 3.22
N TYR A 87 -12.43 2.83 3.42
CA TYR A 87 -11.49 3.04 4.52
C TYR A 87 -12.14 3.63 5.77
N ILE A 88 -13.27 4.31 5.62
CA ILE A 88 -13.99 4.98 6.72
C ILE A 88 -15.13 4.11 7.23
N LEU A 89 -15.87 3.47 6.31
CA LEU A 89 -17.00 2.61 6.61
C LEU A 89 -16.59 1.14 6.38
N TYR A 90 -16.53 0.37 7.45
CA TYR A 90 -16.18 -1.05 7.37
C TYR A 90 -17.25 -1.86 6.63
N SER A 91 -16.83 -2.88 5.89
CA SER A 91 -17.76 -3.85 5.31
C SER A 91 -18.17 -4.90 6.33
N GLU A 92 -19.30 -5.55 6.11
CA GLU A 92 -19.82 -6.60 6.98
C GLU A 92 -18.83 -7.77 7.07
N GLU A 93 -18.26 -8.20 5.92
CA GLU A 93 -17.28 -9.28 5.86
C GLU A 93 -16.02 -8.95 6.68
N LEU A 94 -15.55 -7.70 6.65
CA LEU A 94 -14.41 -7.28 7.45
C LEU A 94 -14.73 -7.38 8.93
N VAL A 95 -15.89 -6.87 9.36
CA VAL A 95 -16.32 -6.93 10.76
C VAL A 95 -16.50 -8.36 11.23
N ASP A 96 -17.04 -9.24 10.38
CA ASP A 96 -17.30 -10.64 10.75
C ASP A 96 -16.04 -11.48 10.84
N THR A 97 -15.03 -11.18 10.02
CA THR A 97 -13.75 -11.91 10.01
C THR A 97 -12.70 -11.36 10.96
N TYR A 98 -12.89 -10.15 11.49
CA TYR A 98 -11.93 -9.51 12.40
C TYR A 98 -11.63 -10.38 13.63
N GLY A 99 -10.34 -10.53 13.93
CA GLY A 99 -9.86 -11.32 15.08
C GLY A 99 -9.93 -12.84 14.90
N ARG A 100 -10.37 -13.35 13.73
CA ARG A 100 -10.46 -14.78 13.46
C ARG A 100 -9.27 -15.26 12.64
N ILE A 101 -8.19 -15.65 13.28
CA ILE A 101 -7.02 -16.24 12.62
C ILE A 101 -7.22 -17.75 12.49
N LYS A 102 -7.22 -18.27 11.25
CA LYS A 102 -7.30 -19.71 11.00
C LYS A 102 -5.96 -20.40 11.30
N ALA A 103 -6.04 -21.66 11.69
CA ALA A 103 -4.86 -22.41 12.13
C ALA A 103 -3.77 -22.53 11.05
N TRP A 104 -4.15 -22.63 9.78
CA TRP A 104 -3.22 -22.72 8.64
C TRP A 104 -2.62 -21.36 8.21
N GLU A 105 -3.09 -20.26 8.80
CA GLU A 105 -2.55 -18.92 8.62
C GLU A 105 -1.57 -18.53 9.74
N LYS A 106 -1.23 -19.47 10.63
CA LYS A 106 -0.28 -19.23 11.74
C LYS A 106 1.11 -18.81 11.27
N GLU A 107 1.44 -19.05 10.01
CA GLU A 107 2.67 -18.55 9.41
C GLU A 107 2.71 -17.01 9.34
N ASP A 108 1.57 -16.35 9.39
CA ASP A 108 1.47 -14.90 9.47
C ASP A 108 1.62 -14.37 10.91
N ILE A 109 1.55 -15.26 11.92
CA ILE A 109 1.75 -14.87 13.32
C ILE A 109 3.23 -14.62 13.55
N VAL A 110 3.54 -13.40 13.94
CA VAL A 110 4.91 -13.00 14.22
C VAL A 110 5.21 -13.23 15.69
N VAL A 111 6.10 -14.20 15.97
CA VAL A 111 6.62 -14.46 17.31
C VAL A 111 8.04 -13.92 17.38
N SER A 112 8.34 -13.14 18.42
CA SER A 112 9.66 -12.55 18.60
C SER A 112 10.75 -13.63 18.62
N GLY A 113 11.80 -13.43 17.82
CA GLY A 113 12.90 -14.36 17.68
C GLY A 113 12.65 -15.60 16.83
N GLN A 114 11.41 -15.81 16.38
CA GLN A 114 11.07 -16.93 15.51
C GLN A 114 10.78 -16.43 14.09
N PRO A 115 11.53 -16.91 13.09
CA PRO A 115 11.26 -16.57 11.70
C PRO A 115 10.03 -17.31 11.17
N ASN A 116 9.28 -16.63 10.31
CA ASN A 116 8.17 -17.20 9.55
C ASN A 116 8.17 -16.69 8.10
N ALA A 117 7.19 -17.07 7.28
CA ALA A 117 7.11 -16.64 5.89
C ALA A 117 7.01 -15.12 5.72
N ALA A 118 6.49 -14.39 6.70
CA ALA A 118 6.44 -12.92 6.71
C ALA A 118 7.76 -12.25 7.13
N GLY A 119 8.73 -13.01 7.62
CA GLY A 119 9.98 -12.52 8.17
C GLY A 119 10.13 -12.87 9.65
N TRP A 120 10.94 -12.14 10.40
CA TRP A 120 11.05 -12.33 11.85
C TRP A 120 11.24 -11.02 12.60
N LEU A 121 10.74 -10.98 13.83
CA LEU A 121 11.05 -9.93 14.79
C LEU A 121 12.27 -10.36 15.61
N LEU A 122 13.11 -9.41 15.94
CA LEU A 122 14.23 -9.69 16.83
C LEU A 122 13.73 -9.98 18.26
N PRO A 123 14.44 -10.87 19.00
CA PRO A 123 14.00 -11.34 20.32
C PRO A 123 13.78 -10.22 21.35
N GLU A 124 14.55 -9.16 21.26
CA GLU A 124 14.62 -8.10 22.27
C GLU A 124 13.63 -6.96 22.10
N GLY A 125 12.51 -7.22 21.48
CA GLY A 125 11.45 -6.23 21.33
C GLY A 125 11.00 -6.09 19.88
N HIS A 126 9.73 -5.89 19.69
CA HIS A 126 9.03 -5.86 18.42
C HIS A 126 9.38 -4.66 17.52
N ASN A 127 10.60 -4.12 17.63
CA ASN A 127 11.02 -2.89 16.97
C ASN A 127 11.80 -3.09 15.68
N ILE A 128 12.34 -4.28 15.41
CA ILE A 128 12.99 -4.60 14.16
C ILE A 128 12.31 -5.82 13.56
N HIS A 129 11.77 -5.63 12.35
CA HIS A 129 11.22 -6.70 11.56
C HIS A 129 12.08 -6.89 10.31
N ARG A 130 12.56 -8.09 10.10
CA ARG A 130 13.46 -8.43 9.00
C ARG A 130 12.84 -9.50 8.11
N ARG A 131 12.80 -9.28 6.82
CA ARG A 131 12.33 -10.24 5.82
C ARG A 131 13.44 -10.66 4.87
N TYR A 132 14.32 -9.73 4.54
CA TYR A 132 15.43 -9.93 3.63
C TYR A 132 16.75 -9.72 4.35
N PRO A 133 17.86 -10.37 3.86
CA PRO A 133 19.18 -10.15 4.45
C PRO A 133 19.61 -8.69 4.47
N GLU A 134 19.24 -7.93 3.45
CA GLU A 134 19.74 -6.57 3.22
C GLU A 134 18.82 -5.49 3.75
N VAL A 135 17.58 -5.83 4.15
CA VAL A 135 16.52 -4.88 4.49
C VAL A 135 15.95 -5.18 5.87
N ALA A 136 15.83 -4.16 6.69
CA ALA A 136 15.06 -4.27 7.94
C ALA A 136 14.10 -3.09 8.12
N ILE A 137 13.00 -3.35 8.81
CA ILE A 137 12.03 -2.37 9.23
C ILE A 137 12.33 -1.99 10.67
N LEU A 138 12.53 -0.70 10.91
CA LEU A 138 12.60 -0.12 12.26
C LEU A 138 11.22 0.42 12.65
N ILE A 139 10.68 -0.10 13.75
CA ILE A 139 9.36 0.26 14.27
C ILE A 139 9.53 1.11 15.53
N PRO A 140 9.33 2.44 15.45
CA PRO A 140 9.46 3.31 16.60
C PRO A 140 8.33 3.11 17.62
N ASP A 141 8.65 3.12 18.91
CA ASP A 141 7.67 3.13 20.00
C ASP A 141 7.12 4.54 20.27
N SER A 142 7.83 5.55 19.77
CA SER A 142 7.62 6.96 20.09
C SER A 142 6.26 7.52 19.70
N MET A 143 5.54 6.83 18.85
CA MET A 143 4.22 7.26 18.36
C MET A 143 3.07 6.41 18.89
N GLY A 144 3.34 5.46 19.78
CA GLY A 144 2.35 4.46 20.13
C GLY A 144 1.76 3.76 18.90
N ARG A 145 2.54 3.72 17.79
CA ARG A 145 2.13 3.23 16.48
C ARG A 145 0.94 3.97 15.87
N ALA A 146 0.73 5.24 16.26
CA ALA A 146 -0.32 6.08 15.73
C ALA A 146 -0.14 6.37 14.24
N CYS A 147 -1.25 6.48 13.54
CA CYS A 147 -1.34 6.95 12.17
C CYS A 147 -2.28 8.16 12.10
N GLY A 148 -2.20 8.92 11.01
CA GLY A 148 -3.13 10.04 10.76
C GLY A 148 -4.54 9.60 10.34
N GLY A 149 -4.80 8.32 10.27
CA GLY A 149 -6.04 7.65 9.95
C GLY A 149 -5.85 6.15 9.97
N LEU A 150 -6.94 5.38 9.94
CA LEU A 150 -6.89 3.92 9.93
C LEU A 150 -7.13 3.36 8.55
N CYS A 151 -6.28 2.40 8.17
CA CYS A 151 -6.44 1.65 6.94
C CYS A 151 -7.21 0.36 7.22
N ALA A 152 -8.35 0.14 6.58
CA ALA A 152 -9.06 -1.14 6.65
C ALA A 152 -8.19 -2.34 6.17
N SER A 153 -7.16 -2.06 5.38
CA SER A 153 -6.15 -3.02 4.92
C SER A 153 -4.91 -3.12 5.81
N CYS A 154 -4.92 -2.55 7.02
CA CYS A 154 -3.75 -2.49 7.88
C CYS A 154 -3.37 -3.90 8.37
N GLN A 155 -2.18 -4.36 8.01
CA GLN A 155 -1.63 -5.63 8.47
C GLN A 155 -1.20 -5.62 9.95
N ARG A 156 -1.22 -4.46 10.59
CA ARG A 156 -0.83 -4.24 11.98
C ARG A 156 -1.95 -3.67 12.83
N MET A 157 -3.19 -3.83 12.40
CA MET A 157 -4.34 -3.39 13.15
C MET A 157 -4.36 -3.98 14.57
N TYR A 158 -3.88 -5.21 14.70
CA TYR A 158 -3.71 -5.95 15.94
C TYR A 158 -2.68 -5.35 16.90
N ASP A 159 -1.63 -4.74 16.37
CA ASP A 159 -0.50 -4.25 17.15
C ASP A 159 -0.79 -2.93 17.88
N PHE A 160 -1.87 -2.24 17.53
CA PHE A 160 -2.24 -0.96 18.15
C PHE A 160 -2.70 -1.09 19.60
N GLU A 161 -3.15 -2.27 20.01
CA GLU A 161 -3.75 -2.49 21.34
C GLU A 161 -2.78 -3.03 22.40
N SER A 162 -1.66 -3.66 22.03
CA SER A 162 -1.00 -4.62 22.93
C SER A 162 0.33 -4.19 23.58
N LEU A 163 0.94 -3.05 23.22
CA LEU A 163 2.32 -2.78 23.67
C LEU A 163 2.46 -1.51 24.52
N LYS A 164 2.53 -1.71 25.84
CA LYS A 164 3.13 -0.73 26.76
C LYS A 164 4.65 -0.92 26.73
N PRO A 165 5.44 0.10 26.34
CA PRO A 165 6.89 0.00 26.31
C PRO A 165 7.44 -0.20 27.74
N LYS A 166 8.30 -1.23 27.89
CA LYS A 166 8.98 -1.52 29.17
C LYS A 166 10.24 -0.69 29.40
N GLU A 167 10.72 0.00 28.38
CA GLU A 167 11.98 0.75 28.36
C GLU A 167 11.79 2.10 27.66
N THR A 168 12.60 3.10 28.04
CA THR A 168 12.58 4.41 27.36
C THR A 168 13.07 4.27 25.92
N TRP A 169 12.41 4.99 25.00
CA TRP A 169 12.71 4.93 23.57
C TRP A 169 14.20 5.23 23.25
N ASP A 170 14.80 6.18 23.93
CA ASP A 170 16.20 6.57 23.67
C ASP A 170 17.21 5.46 24.00
N LYS A 171 16.97 4.69 25.06
CA LYS A 171 17.80 3.51 25.39
C LYS A 171 17.62 2.42 24.36
N LYS A 172 16.37 2.16 24.01
CA LYS A 172 16.00 1.16 23.02
C LYS A 172 16.59 1.51 21.64
N LEU A 173 16.48 2.76 21.20
CA LEU A 173 17.00 3.22 19.92
C LEU A 173 18.53 2.99 19.81
N ARG A 174 19.30 3.25 20.87
CA ARG A 174 20.75 2.99 20.86
C ARG A 174 21.09 1.51 20.67
N ARG A 175 20.33 0.62 21.33
CA ARG A 175 20.50 -0.82 21.17
C ARG A 175 20.12 -1.28 19.75
N LEU A 176 19.02 -0.77 19.21
CA LEU A 176 18.59 -1.09 17.85
C LEU A 176 19.62 -0.60 16.81
N MET A 177 20.19 0.59 16.99
CA MET A 177 21.25 1.08 16.10
C MET A 177 22.52 0.23 16.17
N ARG A 178 22.88 -0.31 17.33
CA ARG A 178 24.00 -1.25 17.44
C ARG A 178 23.78 -2.51 16.63
N TYR A 179 22.56 -3.06 16.63
CA TYR A 179 22.23 -4.19 15.78
C TYR A 179 22.49 -3.89 14.30
N PHE A 180 22.07 -2.72 13.80
CA PHE A 180 22.34 -2.32 12.41
C PHE A 180 23.83 -2.09 12.13
N GLU A 181 24.58 -1.61 13.11
CA GLU A 181 26.04 -1.41 13.01
C GLU A 181 26.80 -2.73 12.83
N GLU A 182 26.42 -3.76 13.60
CA GLU A 182 27.09 -5.06 13.68
C GLU A 182 26.61 -6.04 12.61
N ASP A 183 25.54 -5.74 11.88
CA ASP A 183 25.02 -6.63 10.85
C ASP A 183 25.80 -6.47 9.53
N ALA A 184 26.33 -7.58 9.02
CA ALA A 184 27.18 -7.59 7.84
C ALA A 184 26.45 -7.35 6.50
N GLN A 185 25.11 -7.45 6.48
CA GLN A 185 24.33 -7.48 5.24
C GLN A 185 23.37 -6.30 5.09
N LEU A 186 22.96 -5.67 6.20
CA LEU A 186 21.95 -4.61 6.18
C LEU A 186 22.46 -3.33 5.54
N ARG A 187 21.78 -2.89 4.49
CA ARG A 187 22.04 -1.66 3.74
C ARG A 187 20.80 -0.79 3.49
N ASP A 188 19.63 -1.24 3.90
CA ASP A 188 18.35 -0.57 3.70
C ASP A 188 17.53 -0.59 5.00
N ILE A 189 17.13 0.58 5.47
CA ILE A 189 16.29 0.75 6.65
C ILE A 189 14.96 1.39 6.23
N LEU A 190 13.85 0.72 6.52
CA LEU A 190 12.51 1.27 6.44
C LEU A 190 11.99 1.61 7.83
N ILE A 191 11.81 2.88 8.13
CA ILE A 191 11.21 3.35 9.39
C ILE A 191 9.69 3.43 9.17
N THR A 192 8.94 2.59 9.88
CA THR A 192 7.47 2.52 9.77
C THR A 192 6.91 1.68 10.91
N GLY A 193 5.61 1.39 10.89
CA GLY A 193 5.01 0.47 11.89
C GLY A 193 3.94 1.07 12.82
N GLY A 194 3.53 2.15 12.62
CA GLY A 194 2.58 3.22 12.53
C GLY A 194 2.99 4.06 11.33
N ASP A 195 2.82 5.33 11.44
CA ASP A 195 3.22 6.28 10.42
C ASP A 195 4.48 7.04 10.88
N ALA A 196 5.57 6.93 10.11
CA ALA A 196 6.84 7.53 10.51
C ALA A 196 6.77 9.05 10.68
N LEU A 197 5.95 9.72 9.88
CA LEU A 197 5.81 11.17 9.92
C LEU A 197 4.81 11.68 10.97
N MET A 198 4.10 10.77 11.65
CA MET A 198 3.29 11.12 12.84
C MET A 198 4.15 11.42 14.07
N SER A 199 5.41 11.02 14.08
CA SER A 199 6.34 11.41 15.16
C SER A 199 6.40 12.91 15.33
N GLN A 200 6.55 13.36 16.57
CA GLN A 200 6.93 14.77 16.81
C GLN A 200 8.24 15.07 16.11
N ASN A 201 8.41 16.31 15.64
CA ASN A 201 9.59 16.72 14.88
C ASN A 201 10.90 16.44 15.64
N ALA A 202 10.93 16.68 16.95
CA ALA A 202 12.08 16.39 17.80
C ALA A 202 12.42 14.88 17.81
N THR A 203 11.41 14.03 17.93
CA THR A 203 11.57 12.57 17.94
C THR A 203 12.05 12.06 16.58
N LEU A 204 11.46 12.54 15.49
CA LEU A 204 11.89 12.15 14.14
C LEU A 204 13.35 12.56 13.90
N ARG A 205 13.73 13.79 14.30
CA ARG A 205 15.11 14.27 14.23
C ARG A 205 16.06 13.37 15.02
N ASN A 206 15.69 12.96 16.24
CA ASN A 206 16.49 12.05 17.05
C ASN A 206 16.68 10.69 16.39
N ILE A 207 15.62 10.11 15.80
CA ILE A 207 15.70 8.84 15.07
C ILE A 207 16.64 8.97 13.86
N LEU A 208 16.47 10.01 13.05
CA LEU A 208 17.29 10.23 11.86
C LEU A 208 18.76 10.52 12.21
N ASP A 209 19.01 11.30 13.27
CA ASP A 209 20.37 11.54 13.78
C ASP A 209 21.02 10.25 14.31
N ALA A 210 20.25 9.35 14.94
CA ALA A 210 20.75 8.05 15.37
C ALA A 210 21.13 7.16 14.17
N VAL A 211 20.30 7.14 13.13
CA VAL A 211 20.58 6.44 11.87
C VAL A 211 21.83 7.01 11.19
N TYR A 212 21.97 8.33 11.12
CA TYR A 212 23.16 8.97 10.59
C TYR A 212 24.42 8.56 11.36
N LYS A 213 24.40 8.67 12.69
CA LYS A 213 25.53 8.29 13.56
C LYS A 213 25.89 6.81 13.40
N MET A 214 24.89 5.94 13.27
CA MET A 214 25.10 4.53 12.98
C MET A 214 25.82 4.34 11.64
N ALA A 215 25.40 5.00 10.57
CA ALA A 215 26.03 4.91 9.26
C ALA A 215 27.50 5.38 9.30
N VAL A 216 27.78 6.48 10.00
CA VAL A 216 29.14 6.97 10.24
C VAL A 216 30.03 5.92 10.92
N ARG A 217 29.54 5.33 12.03
CA ARG A 217 30.29 4.33 12.78
C ARG A 217 30.53 3.06 11.98
N LYS A 218 29.52 2.59 11.23
CA LYS A 218 29.64 1.42 10.35
C LYS A 218 30.70 1.62 9.28
N ARG A 219 30.69 2.78 8.64
CA ARG A 219 31.70 3.14 7.62
C ARG A 219 33.10 3.20 8.23
N LYS A 220 33.25 3.89 9.39
CA LYS A 220 34.53 3.96 10.08
C LYS A 220 35.08 2.59 10.49
N ALA A 221 34.20 1.68 10.96
CA ALA A 221 34.60 0.32 11.29
C ALA A 221 35.11 -0.47 10.06
N ASN A 222 34.60 -0.15 8.87
CA ASN A 222 35.05 -0.77 7.62
C ASN A 222 36.44 -0.30 7.17
N GLU A 223 36.93 0.87 7.62
CA GLU A 223 38.27 1.36 7.28
C GLU A 223 39.39 0.39 7.74
N SER A 224 39.17 -0.27 8.88
CA SER A 224 40.11 -1.23 9.46
C SER A 224 39.85 -2.68 9.07
N ARG A 225 38.80 -2.99 8.29
CA ARG A 225 38.44 -4.35 7.89
C ARG A 225 39.06 -4.74 6.55
N PRO A 226 39.54 -5.98 6.40
CA PRO A 226 39.96 -6.52 5.10
C PRO A 226 38.78 -6.47 4.10
N GLU A 227 39.08 -6.41 2.80
CA GLU A 227 38.09 -6.24 1.73
C GLU A 227 36.97 -7.32 1.78
N GLY A 228 37.29 -8.55 2.01
CA GLY A 228 36.33 -9.66 2.10
C GLY A 228 35.51 -9.70 3.40
N GLU A 229 35.84 -8.88 4.39
CA GLU A 229 35.21 -8.87 5.71
C GLU A 229 34.43 -7.57 6.02
N LYS A 230 34.38 -6.65 5.06
CA LYS A 230 33.64 -5.39 5.21
C LYS A 230 32.14 -5.62 5.34
N TYR A 231 31.52 -4.90 6.23
CA TYR A 231 30.08 -4.89 6.39
C TYR A 231 29.42 -4.04 5.31
N ALA A 232 28.24 -4.44 4.87
CA ALA A 232 27.45 -3.62 3.96
C ALA A 232 27.15 -2.25 4.61
N GLU A 233 27.50 -1.17 3.93
CA GLU A 233 27.22 0.18 4.38
C GLU A 233 25.77 0.57 4.08
N LEU A 234 25.22 1.50 4.87
CA LEU A 234 23.86 1.98 4.67
C LEU A 234 23.76 2.76 3.36
N GLN A 235 22.90 2.32 2.46
CA GLN A 235 22.68 2.92 1.14
C GLN A 235 21.32 3.59 1.02
N ARG A 236 20.31 3.09 1.75
CA ARG A 236 18.92 3.51 1.62
C ARG A 236 18.26 3.75 2.96
N VAL A 237 17.56 4.87 3.06
CA VAL A 237 16.66 5.18 4.18
C VAL A 237 15.27 5.46 3.64
N ARG A 238 14.28 4.78 4.18
CA ARG A 238 12.88 4.92 3.79
C ARG A 238 12.03 5.28 5.01
N LEU A 239 11.07 6.17 4.82
CA LEU A 239 10.04 6.50 5.80
C LEU A 239 8.69 6.06 5.25
N GLY A 240 8.02 5.14 5.93
CA GLY A 240 6.69 4.70 5.57
C GLY A 240 5.65 5.66 6.15
N SER A 241 4.87 6.30 5.27
CA SER A 241 3.86 7.27 5.70
C SER A 241 2.68 7.30 4.74
N ARG A 242 1.47 7.33 5.28
CA ARG A 242 0.25 7.61 4.52
C ARG A 242 -0.27 9.03 4.76
N LEU A 243 0.48 9.87 5.48
CA LEU A 243 0.04 11.24 5.79
C LEU A 243 -0.15 12.11 4.55
N LEU A 244 0.59 11.86 3.47
CA LEU A 244 0.37 12.56 2.20
C LEU A 244 -1.07 12.43 1.69
N ALA A 245 -1.74 11.31 2.00
CA ALA A 245 -3.15 11.09 1.68
C ALA A 245 -4.08 11.46 2.85
N TYR A 246 -3.72 11.05 4.08
CA TYR A 246 -4.61 11.19 5.24
C TYR A 246 -4.59 12.56 5.91
N LEU A 247 -3.43 13.22 5.92
CA LEU A 247 -3.22 14.49 6.61
C LEU A 247 -2.00 15.23 6.04
N PRO A 248 -2.03 15.65 4.76
CA PRO A 248 -0.88 16.30 4.10
C PRO A 248 -0.43 17.58 4.81
N LEU A 249 -1.31 18.24 5.55
CA LEU A 249 -1.00 19.43 6.36
C LEU A 249 0.07 19.18 7.43
N ARG A 250 0.34 17.92 7.77
CA ARG A 250 1.46 17.54 8.66
C ARG A 250 2.83 17.77 8.02
N ILE A 251 2.91 17.90 6.72
CA ILE A 251 4.15 18.18 5.99
C ILE A 251 4.45 19.68 6.08
N THR A 252 4.94 20.09 7.23
CA THR A 252 5.29 21.49 7.54
C THR A 252 6.72 21.81 7.09
N ASP A 253 7.04 23.11 6.95
CA ASP A 253 8.38 23.57 6.59
C ASP A 253 9.46 23.06 7.57
N GLU A 254 9.14 22.98 8.86
CA GLU A 254 10.04 22.41 9.85
C GLU A 254 10.33 20.94 9.57
N LEU A 255 9.30 20.15 9.26
CA LEU A 255 9.47 18.74 8.88
C LEU A 255 10.32 18.59 7.61
N VAL A 256 10.03 19.38 6.59
CA VAL A 256 10.81 19.41 5.34
C VAL A 256 12.26 19.79 5.60
N GLY A 257 12.50 20.75 6.49
CA GLY A 257 13.84 21.14 6.95
C GLY A 257 14.60 19.99 7.62
N ILE A 258 13.91 19.18 8.44
CA ILE A 258 14.50 17.98 9.07
C ILE A 258 14.91 16.96 7.99
N LEU A 259 14.02 16.69 7.04
CA LEU A 259 14.28 15.74 5.95
C LEU A 259 15.47 16.17 5.09
N ARG A 260 15.53 17.46 4.71
CA ARG A 260 16.63 18.05 3.94
C ARG A 260 17.95 17.96 4.70
N SER A 261 17.97 18.39 5.95
CA SER A 261 19.16 18.34 6.80
C SER A 261 19.71 16.92 6.98
N PHE A 262 18.82 15.95 7.18
CA PHE A 262 19.22 14.55 7.25
C PHE A 262 19.83 14.07 5.94
N LYS A 263 19.19 14.33 4.81
CA LYS A 263 19.70 13.97 3.49
C LYS A 263 21.10 14.53 3.25
N ASP A 264 21.29 15.83 3.53
CA ASP A 264 22.57 16.50 3.31
C ASP A 264 23.71 15.91 4.14
N LYS A 265 23.43 15.52 5.40
CA LYS A 265 24.41 14.84 6.26
C LYS A 265 24.69 13.42 5.79
N ALA A 266 23.62 12.63 5.55
CA ALA A 266 23.74 11.21 5.29
C ALA A 266 24.30 10.91 3.89
N SER A 267 24.09 11.80 2.91
CA SER A 267 24.71 11.67 1.58
C SER A 267 26.24 11.69 1.64
N ARG A 268 26.83 12.47 2.56
CA ARG A 268 28.28 12.56 2.73
C ARG A 268 28.91 11.29 3.28
N VAL A 269 28.12 10.41 3.85
CA VAL A 269 28.57 9.13 4.42
C VAL A 269 28.08 7.91 3.62
N GLY A 270 27.70 8.11 2.37
CA GLY A 270 27.41 7.04 1.42
C GLY A 270 25.94 6.63 1.31
N VAL A 271 25.01 7.27 2.03
CA VAL A 271 23.58 7.04 1.83
C VAL A 271 23.15 7.75 0.54
N THR A 272 22.67 7.00 -0.43
CA THR A 272 22.35 7.51 -1.77
C THR A 272 20.86 7.61 -2.06
N GLN A 273 20.00 6.92 -1.29
CA GLN A 273 18.59 6.85 -1.55
C GLN A 273 17.77 7.24 -0.32
N PHE A 274 16.94 8.26 -0.48
CA PHE A 274 16.05 8.82 0.54
C PHE A 274 14.62 8.76 0.02
N ILE A 275 13.75 7.94 0.63
CA ILE A 275 12.45 7.60 0.06
C ILE A 275 11.34 7.79 1.09
N ILE A 276 10.31 8.52 0.73
CA ILE A 276 9.00 8.46 1.39
C ILE A 276 8.18 7.39 0.67
N GLN A 277 7.83 6.34 1.40
CA GLN A 277 7.03 5.24 0.90
C GLN A 277 5.58 5.45 1.34
N THR A 278 4.74 5.85 0.40
CA THR A 278 3.35 6.24 0.68
C THR A 278 2.33 5.27 0.09
N HIS A 279 1.05 5.48 0.44
CA HIS A 279 -0.06 4.59 0.09
C HIS A 279 -1.30 5.40 -0.34
N PHE A 280 -1.21 6.14 -1.44
CA PHE A 280 -2.40 6.68 -2.10
C PHE A 280 -3.23 5.54 -2.68
N GLN A 281 -4.53 5.59 -2.45
CA GLN A 281 -5.49 4.57 -2.88
C GLN A 281 -6.51 5.10 -3.89
N SER A 282 -6.69 6.43 -3.96
CA SER A 282 -7.63 7.09 -4.85
C SER A 282 -7.04 8.36 -5.45
N PRO A 283 -7.37 8.69 -6.72
CA PRO A 283 -7.07 10.02 -7.26
C PRO A 283 -7.62 11.17 -6.42
N LEU A 284 -8.74 10.96 -5.71
CA LEU A 284 -9.33 11.97 -4.83
C LEU A 284 -8.46 12.36 -3.64
N GLU A 285 -7.55 11.48 -3.22
CA GLU A 285 -6.58 11.78 -2.16
C GLU A 285 -5.50 12.78 -2.62
N VAL A 286 -5.37 13.03 -3.93
CA VAL A 286 -4.42 13.99 -4.50
C VAL A 286 -5.03 15.39 -4.54
N THR A 287 -5.35 15.90 -3.36
CA THR A 287 -5.90 17.25 -3.15
C THR A 287 -4.85 18.35 -3.39
N PRO A 288 -5.23 19.62 -3.42
CA PRO A 288 -4.27 20.73 -3.46
C PRO A 288 -3.26 20.70 -2.30
N GLU A 289 -3.69 20.32 -1.09
CA GLU A 289 -2.82 20.17 0.08
C GLU A 289 -1.85 19.00 -0.10
N ALA A 290 -2.33 17.87 -0.63
CA ALA A 290 -1.48 16.72 -0.93
C ALA A 290 -0.43 17.06 -2.00
N LYS A 291 -0.80 17.82 -3.04
CA LYS A 291 0.14 18.32 -4.07
C LYS A 291 1.25 19.17 -3.45
N LYS A 292 0.89 20.15 -2.62
CA LYS A 292 1.88 20.98 -1.89
C LYS A 292 2.80 20.14 -1.02
N ALA A 293 2.27 19.15 -0.31
CA ALA A 293 3.07 18.25 0.52
C ALA A 293 4.03 17.39 -0.32
N ILE A 294 3.59 16.88 -1.48
CA ILE A 294 4.43 16.15 -2.43
C ILE A 294 5.57 17.04 -2.93
N GLU A 295 5.26 18.24 -3.42
CA GLU A 295 6.23 19.21 -3.93
C GLU A 295 7.27 19.57 -2.84
N ALA A 296 6.82 19.81 -1.61
CA ALA A 296 7.70 20.13 -0.48
C ALA A 296 8.68 18.99 -0.18
N ILE A 297 8.25 17.75 -0.17
CA ILE A 297 9.11 16.58 0.03
C ILE A 297 10.10 16.41 -1.13
N LEU A 298 9.64 16.53 -2.38
CA LEU A 298 10.51 16.46 -3.55
C LEU A 298 11.57 17.57 -3.52
N SER A 299 11.19 18.78 -3.09
CA SER A 299 12.14 19.90 -2.93
C SER A 299 13.23 19.66 -1.88
N ALA A 300 12.95 18.79 -0.90
CA ALA A 300 13.96 18.35 0.07
C ALA A 300 14.91 17.28 -0.51
N GLY A 301 14.71 16.87 -1.77
CA GLY A 301 15.50 15.87 -2.48
C GLY A 301 15.20 14.43 -2.08
N TRP A 302 14.02 14.17 -1.53
CA TRP A 302 13.52 12.83 -1.27
C TRP A 302 12.68 12.35 -2.45
N ILE A 303 12.75 11.05 -2.74
CA ILE A 303 11.90 10.38 -3.72
C ILE A 303 10.61 9.94 -3.03
N ILE A 304 9.47 10.01 -3.71
CA ILE A 304 8.21 9.49 -3.21
C ILE A 304 7.82 8.28 -4.03
N THR A 305 7.57 7.16 -3.35
CA THR A 305 7.08 5.92 -3.99
C THR A 305 5.70 5.58 -3.45
N ASN A 306 4.77 5.23 -4.34
CA ASN A 306 3.44 4.79 -3.96
C ASN A 306 3.31 3.27 -3.98
N GLN A 307 2.70 2.72 -2.94
CA GLN A 307 2.30 1.32 -2.85
C GLN A 307 0.77 1.26 -2.78
N LEU A 308 0.16 0.80 -3.86
CA LEU A 308 -1.29 0.62 -3.91
C LEU A 308 -1.67 -0.70 -3.23
N VAL A 309 -2.61 -0.65 -2.30
CA VAL A 309 -3.29 -1.85 -1.81
C VAL A 309 -4.48 -2.13 -2.71
N TYR A 310 -4.49 -3.29 -3.34
CA TYR A 310 -5.50 -3.65 -4.33
C TYR A 310 -6.78 -4.14 -3.65
N THR A 311 -7.48 -3.19 -3.05
CA THR A 311 -8.78 -3.42 -2.41
C THR A 311 -9.86 -3.62 -3.47
N VAL A 312 -11.03 -4.15 -3.07
CA VAL A 312 -12.18 -4.28 -3.97
C VAL A 312 -12.52 -2.94 -4.60
N ALA A 313 -12.58 -1.87 -3.81
CA ALA A 313 -12.88 -0.52 -4.31
C ALA A 313 -11.80 0.02 -5.27
N ALA A 314 -10.50 -0.21 -4.98
CA ALA A 314 -9.39 0.21 -5.83
C ALA A 314 -9.25 -0.66 -7.09
N SER A 315 -9.88 -1.83 -7.13
CA SER A 315 -9.82 -2.75 -8.26
C SER A 315 -10.87 -2.49 -9.35
N ARG A 316 -11.71 -1.48 -9.18
CA ARG A 316 -12.69 -1.10 -10.19
C ARG A 316 -12.00 -0.65 -11.48
N ARG A 317 -12.67 -0.88 -12.62
CA ARG A 317 -12.10 -0.60 -13.94
C ARG A 317 -11.64 0.86 -14.08
N GLY A 318 -10.43 1.05 -14.61
CA GLY A 318 -9.84 2.37 -14.84
C GLY A 318 -9.33 3.10 -13.60
N HIS A 319 -9.65 2.64 -12.39
CA HIS A 319 -9.26 3.33 -11.14
C HIS A 319 -7.74 3.41 -10.97
N THR A 320 -7.06 2.29 -11.14
CA THR A 320 -5.59 2.23 -10.98
C THR A 320 -4.87 3.03 -12.06
N ALA A 321 -5.35 2.99 -13.29
CA ALA A 321 -4.79 3.79 -14.39
C ALA A 321 -4.88 5.28 -14.07
N LYS A 322 -6.06 5.77 -13.68
CA LYS A 322 -6.26 7.17 -13.30
C LYS A 322 -5.40 7.58 -12.11
N LEU A 323 -5.32 6.74 -11.07
CA LEU A 323 -4.48 7.02 -9.91
C LEU A 323 -3.00 7.16 -10.30
N ARG A 324 -2.48 6.23 -11.09
CA ARG A 324 -1.08 6.24 -11.53
C ARG A 324 -0.75 7.45 -12.40
N GLN A 325 -1.62 7.79 -13.35
CA GLN A 325 -1.45 8.99 -14.16
C GLN A 325 -1.38 10.24 -13.29
N THR A 326 -2.30 10.36 -12.32
CA THR A 326 -2.33 11.49 -11.40
C THR A 326 -1.05 11.58 -10.56
N LEU A 327 -0.60 10.46 -9.99
CA LEU A 327 0.59 10.41 -9.15
C LEU A 327 1.88 10.64 -9.96
N ASN A 328 1.98 10.05 -11.15
CA ASN A 328 3.15 10.23 -12.02
C ASN A 328 3.30 11.69 -12.46
N ALA A 329 2.19 12.36 -12.77
CA ALA A 329 2.19 13.78 -13.09
C ALA A 329 2.71 14.67 -11.95
N MET A 330 2.66 14.16 -10.70
CA MET A 330 3.19 14.84 -9.51
C MET A 330 4.61 14.40 -9.14
N GLY A 331 5.28 13.56 -9.94
CA GLY A 331 6.61 13.03 -9.63
C GLY A 331 6.65 11.89 -8.61
N VAL A 332 5.50 11.28 -8.32
CA VAL A 332 5.40 10.11 -7.43
C VAL A 332 5.56 8.83 -8.23
N VAL A 333 6.52 8.00 -7.86
CA VAL A 333 6.80 6.72 -8.52
C VAL A 333 5.81 5.66 -8.04
N CYS A 334 5.01 5.10 -8.94
CA CYS A 334 4.12 3.98 -8.64
C CYS A 334 4.94 2.68 -8.56
N TYR A 335 5.19 2.21 -7.34
CA TYR A 335 6.18 1.17 -7.06
C TYR A 335 5.57 -0.23 -6.98
N TYR A 336 4.58 -0.44 -6.10
CA TYR A 336 3.93 -1.74 -5.91
C TYR A 336 2.41 -1.65 -5.99
N THR A 337 1.80 -2.76 -6.42
CA THR A 337 0.40 -3.06 -6.18
C THR A 337 0.32 -4.33 -5.35
N PHE A 338 -0.19 -4.23 -4.13
CA PHE A 338 -0.43 -5.38 -3.25
C PHE A 338 -1.79 -5.97 -3.55
N SER A 339 -1.82 -7.16 -4.12
CA SER A 339 -3.05 -7.85 -4.52
C SER A 339 -3.35 -9.10 -3.70
N VAL A 340 -2.49 -9.44 -2.75
CA VAL A 340 -2.62 -10.67 -1.97
C VAL A 340 -2.81 -10.33 -0.50
N LYS A 341 -3.50 -11.22 0.19
CA LYS A 341 -3.84 -11.16 1.59
C LYS A 341 -2.71 -10.64 2.47
N GLY A 342 -3.08 -9.80 3.38
CA GLY A 342 -2.32 -9.57 4.59
C GLY A 342 -2.73 -10.58 5.68
N PHE A 343 -3.01 -10.09 6.86
CA PHE A 343 -3.60 -10.87 7.94
C PHE A 343 -5.06 -11.24 7.64
N HIS A 344 -5.54 -12.26 8.32
CA HIS A 344 -6.90 -12.76 8.14
C HIS A 344 -7.96 -11.68 8.29
N GLU A 345 -7.78 -10.74 9.20
CA GLU A 345 -8.72 -9.65 9.50
C GLU A 345 -9.06 -8.78 8.29
N ASN A 346 -8.16 -8.67 7.34
CA ASN A 346 -8.40 -7.83 6.16
C ASN A 346 -8.58 -8.61 4.86
N TYR A 347 -8.87 -9.89 4.93
CA TYR A 347 -9.21 -10.71 3.76
C TYR A 347 -10.37 -10.15 2.95
N ALA A 348 -11.38 -9.64 3.61
CA ALA A 348 -12.55 -9.08 2.97
C ALA A 348 -12.25 -7.84 2.12
N VAL A 349 -11.17 -7.15 2.44
CA VAL A 349 -10.80 -5.86 1.80
C VAL A 349 -10.10 -6.07 0.45
N PHE A 350 -9.30 -7.13 0.29
CA PHE A 350 -8.50 -7.35 -0.91
C PHE A 350 -9.32 -7.90 -2.08
N ALA A 351 -9.00 -7.43 -3.29
CA ALA A 351 -9.46 -8.06 -4.53
C ALA A 351 -8.72 -9.39 -4.78
N PRO A 352 -9.33 -10.35 -5.49
CA PRO A 352 -8.68 -11.62 -5.85
C PRO A 352 -7.58 -11.40 -6.90
N ASN A 353 -6.61 -12.32 -6.95
CA ASN A 353 -5.52 -12.24 -7.92
C ASN A 353 -5.99 -12.34 -9.37
N SER A 354 -7.08 -13.07 -9.64
CA SER A 354 -7.70 -13.12 -10.96
C SER A 354 -8.10 -11.74 -11.48
N ARG A 355 -8.55 -10.83 -10.61
CA ARG A 355 -8.85 -9.45 -11.01
C ARG A 355 -7.59 -8.67 -11.39
N SER A 356 -6.50 -8.88 -10.65
CA SER A 356 -5.22 -8.26 -11.01
C SER A 356 -4.72 -8.70 -12.38
N LEU A 357 -4.87 -9.98 -12.70
CA LEU A 357 -4.54 -10.51 -14.02
C LEU A 357 -5.46 -9.95 -15.11
N GLN A 358 -6.76 -9.89 -14.85
CA GLN A 358 -7.71 -9.26 -15.74
C GLN A 358 -7.32 -7.81 -16.06
N GLU A 359 -7.00 -7.02 -15.05
CA GLU A 359 -6.51 -5.63 -15.24
C GLU A 359 -5.27 -5.59 -16.12
N GLN A 360 -4.29 -6.45 -15.83
CA GLN A 360 -3.05 -6.48 -16.59
C GLN A 360 -3.26 -6.84 -18.07
N GLN A 361 -4.17 -7.76 -18.33
CA GLN A 361 -4.34 -8.32 -19.67
C GLN A 361 -5.34 -7.52 -20.51
N GLU A 362 -6.31 -6.90 -19.90
CA GLU A 362 -7.41 -6.22 -20.59
C GLU A 362 -7.31 -4.70 -20.54
N GLU A 363 -7.19 -4.12 -19.36
CA GLU A 363 -7.38 -2.68 -19.19
C GLU A 363 -6.18 -1.85 -19.66
N LYS A 364 -4.99 -2.40 -19.61
CA LYS A 364 -3.80 -1.72 -20.12
C LYS A 364 -3.76 -1.58 -21.63
N VAL A 365 -4.58 -2.35 -22.29
CA VAL A 365 -4.75 -2.28 -23.76
C VAL A 365 -5.50 -1.01 -24.18
N PHE A 366 -6.42 -0.53 -23.34
CA PHE A 366 -7.34 0.56 -23.72
C PHE A 366 -6.65 1.87 -24.10
N GLY A 367 -5.53 2.20 -23.46
CA GLY A 367 -4.81 3.45 -23.73
C GLY A 367 -4.27 3.58 -25.15
N LEU A 368 -4.09 2.46 -25.86
CA LEU A 368 -3.54 2.42 -27.21
C LEU A 368 -4.57 2.07 -28.29
N ILE A 369 -5.79 1.74 -27.88
CA ILE A 369 -6.84 1.34 -28.80
C ILE A 369 -7.54 2.58 -29.38
N PRO A 370 -7.59 2.74 -30.71
CA PRO A 370 -8.35 3.82 -31.33
C PRO A 370 -9.79 3.84 -30.85
N LYS A 371 -10.35 5.05 -30.67
CA LYS A 371 -11.71 5.22 -30.09
C LYS A 371 -12.78 4.42 -30.84
N GLU A 372 -12.68 4.36 -32.18
CA GLU A 372 -13.57 3.62 -33.06
C GLU A 372 -13.53 2.11 -32.83
N LYS A 373 -12.39 1.59 -32.35
CA LYS A 373 -12.19 0.16 -32.08
C LYS A 373 -12.54 -0.25 -30.65
N GLN A 374 -12.75 0.70 -29.76
CA GLN A 374 -13.04 0.40 -28.36
C GLN A 374 -14.31 -0.44 -28.17
N LYS A 375 -15.37 -0.17 -28.94
CA LYS A 375 -16.62 -0.95 -28.88
C LYS A 375 -16.41 -2.42 -29.29
N GLU A 376 -15.58 -2.65 -30.30
CA GLU A 376 -15.21 -3.98 -30.76
C GLU A 376 -14.42 -4.73 -29.69
N LEU A 377 -13.43 -4.07 -29.08
CA LEU A 377 -12.66 -4.59 -27.98
C LEU A 377 -13.54 -4.93 -26.77
N TYR A 378 -14.47 -4.05 -26.40
CA TYR A 378 -15.45 -4.31 -25.33
C TYR A 378 -16.25 -5.59 -25.59
N ARG A 379 -16.76 -5.74 -26.83
CA ARG A 379 -17.52 -6.93 -27.21
C ARG A 379 -16.65 -8.19 -27.10
N LEU A 380 -15.41 -8.12 -27.57
CA LEU A 380 -14.46 -9.20 -27.51
C LEU A 380 -14.20 -9.63 -26.07
N ILE A 381 -13.84 -8.69 -25.19
CA ILE A 381 -13.58 -8.96 -23.77
C ILE A 381 -14.80 -9.59 -23.10
N ARG A 382 -15.98 -9.13 -23.43
CA ARG A 382 -17.24 -9.55 -22.79
C ARG A 382 -17.72 -10.94 -23.20
N TYR A 383 -17.59 -11.28 -24.48
CA TYR A 383 -18.29 -12.43 -25.04
C TYR A 383 -17.39 -13.50 -25.66
N GLU A 384 -16.16 -13.16 -26.04
CA GLU A 384 -15.32 -14.08 -26.79
C GLU A 384 -14.43 -14.96 -25.90
N ARG A 385 -14.28 -16.22 -26.28
CA ARG A 385 -13.43 -17.19 -25.57
C ARG A 385 -12.65 -18.06 -26.60
N PRO A 386 -11.43 -18.52 -26.31
CA PRO A 386 -10.56 -18.09 -25.20
C PRO A 386 -10.06 -16.66 -25.39
N LEU A 387 -10.18 -15.85 -24.34
CA LEU A 387 -9.95 -14.39 -24.42
C LEU A 387 -8.55 -14.04 -24.91
N GLY A 388 -7.51 -14.65 -24.38
CA GLY A 388 -6.13 -14.30 -24.74
C GLY A 388 -5.82 -14.47 -26.22
N LYS A 389 -6.25 -15.59 -26.82
CA LYS A 389 -6.07 -15.84 -28.26
C LYS A 389 -6.85 -14.81 -29.09
N LYS A 390 -8.07 -14.50 -28.68
CA LYS A 390 -8.92 -13.53 -29.38
C LYS A 390 -8.38 -12.11 -29.26
N LEU A 391 -7.87 -11.73 -28.09
CA LEU A 391 -7.26 -10.43 -27.87
C LEU A 391 -5.95 -10.28 -28.68
N SER A 392 -5.11 -11.31 -28.71
CA SER A 392 -3.91 -11.33 -29.55
C SER A 392 -4.26 -11.20 -31.04
N GLY A 393 -5.29 -11.92 -31.50
CA GLY A 393 -5.82 -11.78 -32.87
C GLY A 393 -6.25 -10.35 -33.18
N PHE A 394 -7.08 -9.76 -32.30
CA PHE A 394 -7.54 -8.38 -32.43
C PHE A 394 -6.38 -7.37 -32.56
N LEU A 395 -5.33 -7.53 -31.73
CA LEU A 395 -4.17 -6.64 -31.80
C LEU A 395 -3.44 -6.79 -33.13
N LYS A 396 -3.22 -8.01 -33.61
CA LYS A 396 -2.59 -8.28 -34.92
C LYS A 396 -3.40 -7.72 -36.09
N GLU A 397 -4.70 -7.97 -36.09
CA GLU A 397 -5.62 -7.50 -37.14
C GLU A 397 -5.71 -5.97 -37.22
N ASN A 398 -5.55 -5.29 -36.10
CA ASN A 398 -5.58 -3.84 -36.03
C ASN A 398 -4.17 -3.18 -36.06
N HIS A 399 -3.13 -3.97 -36.37
CA HIS A 399 -1.74 -3.51 -36.45
C HIS A 399 -1.21 -2.83 -35.18
N LEU A 400 -1.71 -3.26 -34.03
CA LEU A 400 -1.28 -2.77 -32.72
C LEU A 400 -0.09 -3.61 -32.25
N LEU A 401 1.08 -3.00 -32.22
CA LEU A 401 2.36 -3.69 -31.90
C LEU A 401 2.37 -4.21 -30.47
N PHE A 402 1.94 -3.41 -29.55
CA PHE A 402 1.74 -3.79 -28.15
C PHE A 402 0.73 -2.86 -27.49
N ALA A 403 0.19 -3.31 -26.40
CA ALA A 403 -0.95 -2.65 -25.78
C ALA A 403 -0.68 -2.21 -24.35
N ALA A 404 0.51 -2.37 -23.85
CA ALA A 404 0.75 -2.07 -22.46
C ALA A 404 1.47 -0.75 -22.28
N THR A 405 0.94 0.03 -21.40
CA THR A 405 1.52 1.31 -21.01
C THR A 405 2.12 1.28 -19.61
N ASP A 406 1.90 0.20 -18.84
CA ASP A 406 2.31 0.16 -17.45
C ASP A 406 2.58 -1.26 -16.96
N ARG A 407 3.45 -1.40 -15.97
CA ARG A 407 3.73 -2.67 -15.29
C ARG A 407 3.08 -2.66 -13.93
N SER A 408 2.13 -3.57 -13.72
CA SER A 408 1.77 -3.98 -12.37
C SER A 408 2.70 -5.08 -11.93
N VAL A 409 3.37 -4.86 -10.83
CA VAL A 409 4.11 -5.91 -10.14
C VAL A 409 3.22 -6.41 -9.03
N LEU A 410 2.74 -7.65 -9.16
CA LEU A 410 2.04 -8.33 -8.09
C LEU A 410 3.08 -8.73 -7.05
N ASN A 411 2.95 -8.19 -5.87
CA ASN A 411 3.86 -8.49 -4.78
C ASN A 411 3.08 -9.17 -3.66
N LEU A 412 3.49 -10.38 -3.32
CA LEU A 412 2.93 -11.09 -2.17
C LEU A 412 3.49 -10.51 -0.88
N PRO A 413 2.68 -9.97 0.02
CA PRO A 413 3.17 -9.39 1.26
C PRO A 413 4.03 -10.35 2.07
N ALA A 414 3.67 -11.63 2.09
CA ALA A 414 4.40 -12.67 2.81
C ALA A 414 5.70 -13.10 2.11
N ILE A 415 5.81 -12.91 0.80
CA ILE A 415 6.93 -13.43 0.00
C ILE A 415 7.80 -12.31 -0.54
N GLY A 416 7.23 -11.12 -0.75
CA GLY A 416 7.96 -9.92 -1.18
C GLY A 416 8.56 -9.99 -2.58
N LYS A 417 8.12 -10.93 -3.41
CA LYS A 417 8.55 -11.10 -4.80
C LYS A 417 7.35 -11.11 -5.73
N SER A 418 7.59 -10.62 -6.94
CA SER A 418 6.73 -10.97 -8.07
C SER A 418 7.02 -12.41 -8.44
N MET A 419 6.09 -13.29 -8.18
CA MET A 419 6.21 -14.70 -8.49
C MET A 419 5.14 -15.10 -9.49
N THR A 420 5.49 -16.05 -10.34
CA THR A 420 4.48 -16.78 -11.08
C THR A 420 3.74 -17.72 -10.14
N PHE A 421 2.46 -17.83 -10.32
CA PHE A 421 1.64 -18.78 -9.59
C PHE A 421 0.74 -19.56 -10.53
N ARG A 422 0.27 -20.68 -10.07
CA ARG A 422 -0.72 -21.51 -10.74
C ARG A 422 -1.80 -21.91 -9.76
N THR A 423 -3.01 -22.05 -10.25
CA THR A 423 -4.11 -22.61 -9.47
C THR A 423 -3.93 -24.13 -9.41
N VAL A 424 -3.90 -24.68 -8.22
CA VAL A 424 -3.74 -26.12 -7.99
C VAL A 424 -4.98 -26.77 -7.41
N GLY A 425 -5.99 -25.99 -7.05
CA GLY A 425 -7.26 -26.48 -6.53
C GLY A 425 -8.18 -25.35 -6.11
N LEU A 426 -9.37 -25.75 -5.64
CA LEU A 426 -10.39 -24.89 -5.06
C LEU A 426 -10.77 -25.40 -3.67
N THR A 427 -11.08 -24.50 -2.76
CA THR A 427 -11.76 -24.85 -1.51
C THR A 427 -13.23 -25.12 -1.76
N ALA A 428 -13.93 -25.68 -0.75
CA ALA A 428 -15.38 -25.89 -0.81
C ALA A 428 -16.17 -24.60 -1.03
N GLU A 429 -15.63 -23.47 -0.58
CA GLU A 429 -16.21 -22.13 -0.75
C GLU A 429 -15.84 -21.47 -2.10
N GLY A 430 -15.14 -22.18 -2.98
CA GLY A 430 -14.74 -21.69 -4.30
C GLY A 430 -13.57 -20.70 -4.28
N LYS A 431 -12.75 -20.71 -3.24
CA LYS A 431 -11.49 -19.95 -3.19
C LYS A 431 -10.40 -20.74 -3.88
N ARG A 432 -9.58 -20.08 -4.69
CA ARG A 432 -8.46 -20.75 -5.35
C ARG A 432 -7.34 -21.05 -4.37
N ILE A 433 -6.69 -22.18 -4.59
CA ILE A 433 -5.43 -22.54 -3.95
C ILE A 433 -4.33 -22.27 -4.96
N LEU A 434 -3.46 -21.32 -4.64
CA LEU A 434 -2.39 -20.86 -5.50
C LEU A 434 -1.06 -21.46 -5.04
N LYS A 435 -0.32 -22.07 -5.96
CA LYS A 435 1.05 -22.50 -5.76
C LYS A 435 1.98 -21.47 -6.40
N PHE A 436 2.93 -20.96 -5.62
CA PHE A 436 3.95 -20.04 -6.07
C PHE A 436 5.28 -20.76 -6.21
N ASP A 437 5.92 -20.58 -7.37
CA ASP A 437 7.25 -21.10 -7.59
C ASP A 437 8.30 -20.12 -7.07
N HIS A 438 9.25 -20.64 -6.30
CA HIS A 438 10.34 -19.87 -5.73
C HIS A 438 11.39 -19.57 -6.80
N ASP A 439 11.78 -18.29 -6.91
CA ASP A 439 12.92 -17.88 -7.73
C ASP A 439 14.21 -18.06 -6.92
N THR A 440 14.91 -19.16 -7.14
CA THR A 440 16.16 -19.51 -6.46
C THR A 440 17.31 -18.53 -6.76
N GLY A 441 17.20 -17.74 -7.83
CA GLY A 441 18.18 -16.70 -8.18
C GLY A 441 18.15 -15.47 -7.27
N ARG A 442 17.16 -15.38 -6.37
CA ARG A 442 17.01 -14.25 -5.44
C ARG A 442 16.98 -14.73 -4.00
N ARG A 443 17.80 -14.09 -3.16
CA ARG A 443 17.76 -14.35 -1.72
C ARG A 443 16.45 -13.90 -1.10
N HIS A 444 15.92 -14.74 -0.26
CA HIS A 444 14.70 -14.52 0.52
C HIS A 444 14.95 -14.65 2.01
N SER A 445 13.85 -14.63 2.79
CA SER A 445 13.93 -15.07 4.18
C SER A 445 14.41 -16.53 4.21
N PRO A 446 15.18 -16.93 5.24
CA PRO A 446 15.69 -18.30 5.33
C PRO A 446 14.62 -19.38 5.26
N ILE A 447 13.38 -19.05 5.65
CA ILE A 447 12.25 -19.99 5.60
C ILE A 447 11.80 -20.21 4.16
N ILE A 448 11.61 -19.14 3.39
CA ILE A 448 11.21 -19.26 1.98
C ILE A 448 12.26 -20.02 1.18
N ASP A 449 13.54 -19.74 1.47
CA ASP A 449 14.66 -20.45 0.82
C ASP A 449 14.66 -21.97 1.16
N ARG A 450 14.15 -22.36 2.33
CA ARG A 450 14.04 -23.78 2.73
C ARG A 450 12.79 -24.46 2.20
N ILE A 451 11.66 -23.75 2.16
CA ILE A 451 10.37 -24.33 1.74
C ILE A 451 10.36 -24.55 0.22
N GLY A 452 10.96 -23.65 -0.55
CA GLY A 452 11.02 -23.72 -2.01
C GLY A 452 9.68 -23.48 -2.72
N GLU A 453 8.59 -24.01 -2.19
CA GLU A 453 7.22 -23.86 -2.71
C GLU A 453 6.32 -23.20 -1.67
N VAL A 454 5.46 -22.31 -2.12
CA VAL A 454 4.50 -21.63 -1.25
C VAL A 454 3.09 -21.83 -1.77
N TYR A 455 2.20 -22.30 -0.92
CA TYR A 455 0.79 -22.46 -1.19
C TYR A 455 -0.02 -21.42 -0.43
N ILE A 456 -0.89 -20.72 -1.13
CA ILE A 456 -1.74 -19.68 -0.53
C ILE A 456 -3.19 -19.94 -0.96
N VAL A 457 -4.09 -19.96 -0.01
CA VAL A 457 -5.52 -19.91 -0.30
C VAL A 457 -5.91 -18.46 -0.55
N GLU A 458 -6.52 -18.20 -1.70
CA GLU A 458 -6.97 -16.86 -2.07
C GLU A 458 -7.98 -16.33 -1.04
N ASN A 459 -7.96 -15.02 -0.82
CA ASN A 459 -8.77 -14.38 0.22
C ASN A 459 -10.28 -14.61 0.07
N LYS A 460 -10.77 -14.67 -1.15
CA LYS A 460 -12.20 -14.85 -1.45
C LYS A 460 -12.40 -15.56 -2.79
N SER A 461 -13.61 -16.09 -3.01
CA SER A 461 -14.01 -16.60 -4.32
C SER A 461 -14.30 -15.45 -5.29
N VAL A 462 -14.21 -15.74 -6.60
CA VAL A 462 -14.60 -14.78 -7.64
C VAL A 462 -16.07 -14.36 -7.49
N ALA A 463 -16.96 -15.30 -7.14
CA ALA A 463 -18.37 -14.99 -6.91
C ALA A 463 -18.57 -14.01 -5.75
N ALA A 464 -17.82 -14.15 -4.64
CA ALA A 464 -17.86 -13.22 -3.53
C ALA A 464 -17.35 -11.83 -3.93
N TYR A 465 -16.27 -11.77 -4.70
CA TYR A 465 -15.74 -10.53 -5.23
C TYR A 465 -16.74 -9.80 -6.15
N LEU A 466 -17.38 -10.53 -7.08
CA LEU A 466 -18.37 -9.93 -7.97
C LEU A 466 -19.58 -9.38 -7.21
N ARG A 467 -20.02 -10.06 -6.13
CA ARG A 467 -21.06 -9.51 -5.26
C ARG A 467 -20.63 -8.17 -4.60
N GLN A 468 -19.41 -8.10 -4.08
CA GLN A 468 -18.89 -6.86 -3.50
C GLN A 468 -18.82 -5.71 -4.53
N LEU A 469 -18.47 -5.98 -5.78
CA LEU A 469 -18.54 -4.98 -6.85
C LEU A 469 -19.98 -4.55 -7.13
N GLN A 470 -20.91 -5.49 -7.18
CA GLN A 470 -22.33 -5.20 -7.36
C GLN A 470 -22.87 -4.31 -6.22
N ASP A 471 -22.50 -4.60 -4.97
CA ASP A 471 -22.88 -3.81 -3.80
C ASP A 471 -22.31 -2.38 -3.84
N MET A 472 -21.20 -2.19 -4.56
CA MET A 472 -20.62 -0.87 -4.84
C MET A 472 -21.26 -0.15 -6.05
N GLY A 473 -22.25 -0.77 -6.70
CA GLY A 473 -22.92 -0.20 -7.86
C GLY A 473 -22.24 -0.48 -9.21
N GLU A 474 -21.24 -1.35 -9.26
CA GLU A 474 -20.57 -1.74 -10.51
C GLU A 474 -21.43 -2.69 -11.36
N ASP A 475 -21.37 -2.55 -12.67
CA ASP A 475 -21.97 -3.53 -13.59
C ASP A 475 -21.08 -4.78 -13.68
N VAL A 476 -21.41 -5.81 -12.91
CA VAL A 476 -20.61 -7.04 -12.86
C VAL A 476 -20.46 -7.73 -14.22
N ARG A 477 -21.31 -7.42 -15.19
CA ARG A 477 -21.19 -7.95 -16.56
C ARG A 477 -19.92 -7.49 -17.25
N GLU A 478 -19.40 -6.32 -16.88
CA GLU A 478 -18.11 -5.82 -17.38
C GLU A 478 -16.91 -6.61 -16.87
N TYR A 479 -17.08 -7.33 -15.77
CA TYR A 479 -16.03 -8.12 -15.11
C TYR A 479 -16.11 -9.62 -15.42
N ILE A 480 -17.07 -10.06 -16.21
CA ILE A 480 -17.36 -11.49 -16.41
C ILE A 480 -16.15 -12.29 -16.95
N SER A 481 -15.27 -11.66 -17.69
CA SER A 481 -14.04 -12.28 -18.20
C SER A 481 -13.08 -12.72 -17.09
N ILE A 482 -13.28 -12.30 -15.85
CA ILE A 482 -12.47 -12.70 -14.68
C ILE A 482 -12.43 -14.23 -14.52
N TRP A 483 -13.49 -14.94 -14.95
CA TRP A 483 -13.53 -16.39 -14.91
C TRP A 483 -12.46 -17.06 -15.77
N ASN A 484 -11.97 -16.40 -16.83
CA ASN A 484 -10.87 -16.92 -17.65
C ASN A 484 -9.53 -16.93 -16.90
N TYR A 485 -9.43 -16.14 -15.86
CA TYR A 485 -8.24 -16.01 -15.03
C TYR A 485 -8.37 -16.75 -13.70
N SER A 486 -9.49 -17.43 -13.49
CA SER A 486 -9.84 -18.06 -12.22
C SER A 486 -9.74 -19.57 -12.25
N GLU A 487 -9.79 -20.17 -13.44
CA GLU A 487 -9.87 -21.62 -13.62
C GLU A 487 -8.58 -22.20 -14.20
N GLY A 488 -8.25 -23.40 -13.73
CA GLY A 488 -7.26 -24.28 -14.30
C GLY A 488 -5.80 -23.86 -14.12
N GLY A 489 -4.95 -24.68 -14.48
CA GLY A 489 -3.51 -24.73 -14.60
C GLY A 489 -2.66 -23.50 -14.29
N THR A 490 -1.67 -23.29 -15.12
CA THR A 490 -0.81 -22.10 -15.05
C THR A 490 -1.60 -20.88 -15.50
N GLU A 491 -1.53 -19.79 -14.74
CA GLU A 491 -2.11 -18.53 -15.16
C GLU A 491 -1.49 -18.12 -16.50
N PRO A 492 -2.29 -17.95 -17.54
CA PRO A 492 -1.75 -17.72 -18.86
C PRO A 492 -1.03 -16.36 -18.88
N ARG A 493 0.24 -16.37 -19.18
CA ARG A 493 0.89 -15.21 -19.74
C ARG A 493 0.42 -15.13 -21.18
N PHE A 494 -0.52 -14.27 -21.45
CA PHE A 494 -0.87 -14.02 -22.82
C PHE A 494 0.31 -13.39 -23.52
N SER A 495 0.67 -13.89 -24.68
CA SER A 495 1.64 -13.29 -25.58
C SER A 495 1.14 -11.98 -26.19
N ILE A 496 0.46 -11.14 -25.41
CA ILE A 496 0.17 -9.75 -25.78
C ILE A 496 1.46 -8.96 -26.00
N TYR A 497 2.55 -9.45 -25.41
CA TYR A 497 3.90 -8.96 -25.57
C TYR A 497 4.76 -9.91 -26.40
N GLU A 498 4.27 -10.40 -27.51
CA GLU A 498 5.20 -10.86 -28.52
C GLU A 498 5.98 -9.62 -28.95
N TYR A 499 7.26 -9.57 -28.58
CA TYR A 499 8.16 -8.62 -29.19
C TYR A 499 8.10 -8.85 -30.70
N PRO A 500 7.90 -7.80 -31.50
CA PRO A 500 7.91 -7.97 -32.94
C PRO A 500 9.23 -8.58 -33.39
N ASP A 501 9.15 -9.51 -34.36
CA ASP A 501 10.31 -10.18 -34.98
C ASP A 501 11.11 -9.21 -35.90
N TYR A 502 11.20 -7.94 -35.56
CA TYR A 502 11.99 -6.98 -36.30
C TYR A 502 12.90 -6.19 -35.33
N PRO A 503 14.05 -5.71 -35.83
CA PRO A 503 14.95 -4.89 -35.02
C PRO A 503 14.17 -3.69 -34.46
N PHE A 504 14.16 -3.60 -33.17
CA PHE A 504 13.49 -2.53 -32.45
C PHE A 504 14.44 -1.34 -32.39
N ASP A 505 14.26 -0.39 -33.26
CA ASP A 505 14.98 0.86 -33.19
C ASP A 505 14.38 1.72 -32.09
N VAL A 506 15.12 1.85 -30.99
CA VAL A 506 14.83 2.85 -29.93
C VAL A 506 15.21 4.21 -30.53
N THR A 507 14.42 4.70 -31.45
CA THR A 507 14.63 5.99 -32.06
C THR A 507 13.57 6.96 -31.53
N GLU A 508 13.81 8.27 -31.77
CA GLU A 508 12.84 9.34 -31.57
C GLU A 508 11.45 9.06 -32.20
N LYS A 509 11.38 8.08 -33.10
CA LYS A 509 10.13 7.61 -33.72
C LYS A 509 9.36 6.56 -32.91
N MET A 510 9.84 6.11 -31.76
CA MET A 510 9.02 5.42 -30.77
C MET A 510 8.04 6.37 -30.07
N THR A 511 7.61 7.35 -30.76
CA THR A 511 6.66 8.37 -30.38
C THR A 511 5.20 7.91 -30.49
N ASN A 512 4.93 6.63 -30.42
CA ASN A 512 3.60 6.16 -30.00
C ASN A 512 3.25 6.64 -28.57
N LEU A 513 4.16 7.42 -27.98
CA LEU A 513 4.00 8.16 -26.76
C LEU A 513 3.68 9.64 -26.99
N GLU A 514 3.59 10.10 -28.23
CA GLU A 514 2.93 11.36 -28.52
C GLU A 514 1.44 11.21 -28.23
N LEU A 515 1.12 11.60 -27.00
CA LEU A 515 -0.26 11.81 -26.55
C LEU A 515 -0.78 13.15 -27.10
#